data_fe571573500523b516c1813ed936e40f
#
_entry.id   fe571573500523b516c1813ed936e40f
#
_cell.length_a   1.000
_cell.length_b   1.000
_cell.length_c   1.000
_cell.angle_alpha   90.00
_cell.angle_beta   90.00
_cell.angle_gamma   90.00
#
_symmetry.space_group_name_H-M   'P 1'
#
loop_
_entity.id
_entity.type
_entity.pdbx_description
1 polymer ?
#
loop_
_entity_poly.entity_id
_entity_poly.type
_entity_poly.pdbx_seq_one_letter_code
_entity_poly.pdbx_strand_id
1 'polypeptide(L)'
;MPQEYDDKIDRNLDEFRAQEEEVLAETLAGARYGVSYVDLSTTTIQNEALRLIPEEEARRVKAASFKVFGKEVHIAVISPEDGEVKVLAEDFVRRGFKPTLFMSSHASLEKAWARYKEISFAQESKRGGLDVSSETLAELKDKIKTLDDVKKIAEEITTAHDIHATSRLLEVVLAGAISLKCSDVHIEPEEKRMRVRYRLDGVLRDILFLDMKVYHLLNSRIKLVAGMKLTITTKAQDGRFSVFIDGVEISMRTSTVPGSYGESIVMRILDPKSIQVELESMGIEPKLFSIINAEIQKPNGLILITGPTGSGKTTTLYAFLRKIYSPELKMITIEDPVEYHLAGITQTQIDKGFSFLDGLRAALRQDPDVIMVGEIRDPETAKIAVESALTGHIVFSTLHTNNAAGVIPRLIDLDVNAKILVSALSLSIAQRLVRVLCKECRVERPVKPEEETLLRKILKGAGDAGKNIGAYNLKVDQPIKLYTAPGCHACSMTGFKGRMGIFEAIMTDEEIEKIIPSNPSEREIKRIANKQGIFNMKEDGVVKILSGITSIEEVQSVVDLTEED
;
A
#
# COMPACT_ATOMS: atom_id res chain seq x y z
N MET A 1 4.07 15.42 57.71
CA MET A 1 5.43 15.95 58.02
C MET A 1 6.41 14.92 58.62
N PRO A 2 6.09 13.78 59.24
CA PRO A 2 7.09 12.74 59.55
C PRO A 2 7.45 11.82 58.35
N GLN A 3 6.51 11.47 57.51
CA GLN A 3 6.75 10.55 56.35
C GLN A 3 7.69 11.10 55.26
N GLU A 4 7.64 12.37 54.96
CA GLU A 4 8.54 13.00 53.97
C GLU A 4 10.01 13.09 54.40
N TYR A 5 10.26 13.04 55.74
CA TYR A 5 11.62 13.08 56.29
C TYR A 5 12.26 11.68 56.29
N ASP A 6 11.50 10.63 56.57
CA ASP A 6 11.95 9.24 56.48
C ASP A 6 12.23 8.83 55.01
N ASP A 7 11.36 9.19 54.05
CA ASP A 7 11.57 8.94 52.62
C ASP A 7 12.83 9.63 52.05
N LYS A 8 13.25 10.76 52.64
CA LYS A 8 14.45 11.49 52.25
C LYS A 8 15.72 10.86 52.80
N ILE A 9 15.66 10.33 54.03
CA ILE A 9 16.76 9.63 54.66
C ILE A 9 17.00 8.28 53.99
N ASP A 10 15.96 7.54 53.66
CA ASP A 10 16.07 6.27 52.95
C ASP A 10 16.65 6.45 51.54
N ARG A 11 16.24 7.47 50.79
CA ARG A 11 16.84 7.78 49.47
C ARG A 11 18.33 8.13 49.57
N ASN A 12 18.74 8.92 50.56
CA ASN A 12 20.14 9.25 50.75
C ASN A 12 20.97 8.02 51.14
N LEU A 13 20.43 7.11 51.94
CA LEU A 13 21.07 5.85 52.31
C LEU A 13 21.24 4.91 51.12
N ASP A 14 20.26 4.84 50.24
CA ASP A 14 20.34 4.03 49.03
C ASP A 14 21.33 4.62 48.02
N GLU A 15 21.43 5.95 47.90
CA GLU A 15 22.45 6.62 47.08
C GLU A 15 23.86 6.37 47.60
N PHE A 16 24.08 6.42 48.93
CA PHE A 16 25.38 6.10 49.53
C PHE A 16 25.79 4.64 49.33
N ARG A 17 24.85 3.69 49.51
CA ARG A 17 25.10 2.27 49.22
C ARG A 17 25.45 2.01 47.78
N ALA A 18 24.76 2.67 46.83
CA ALA A 18 25.07 2.55 45.41
C ALA A 18 26.48 3.08 45.07
N GLN A 19 26.90 4.20 45.69
CA GLN A 19 28.26 4.74 45.52
C GLN A 19 29.33 3.82 46.10
N GLU A 20 29.13 3.25 47.30
CA GLU A 20 30.05 2.28 47.89
C GLU A 20 30.19 1.02 47.02
N GLU A 21 29.09 0.55 46.43
CA GLU A 21 29.07 -0.61 45.56
C GLU A 21 29.83 -0.32 44.22
N GLU A 22 29.72 0.89 43.68
CA GLU A 22 30.46 1.29 42.49
C GLU A 22 31.98 1.33 42.72
N VAL A 23 32.42 1.95 43.81
CA VAL A 23 33.85 2.01 44.20
C VAL A 23 34.41 0.61 44.44
N LEU A 24 33.65 -0.27 45.09
CA LEU A 24 34.05 -1.65 45.30
C LEU A 24 34.16 -2.43 43.99
N ALA A 25 33.18 -2.28 43.10
CA ALA A 25 33.18 -2.94 41.78
C ALA A 25 34.36 -2.48 40.92
N GLU A 26 34.66 -1.19 40.88
CA GLU A 26 35.82 -0.64 40.18
C GLU A 26 37.14 -1.17 40.72
N THR A 27 37.28 -1.22 42.04
CA THR A 27 38.48 -1.74 42.70
C THR A 27 38.69 -3.23 42.43
N LEU A 28 37.64 -4.03 42.50
CA LEU A 28 37.69 -5.48 42.22
C LEU A 28 37.94 -5.78 40.73
N ALA A 29 37.41 -4.99 39.82
CA ALA A 29 37.59 -5.16 38.40
C ALA A 29 39.07 -5.21 38.00
N GLY A 30 39.85 -4.22 38.44
CA GLY A 30 41.28 -4.16 38.15
C GLY A 30 42.13 -5.09 39.01
N ALA A 31 41.92 -5.09 40.35
CA ALA A 31 42.81 -5.78 41.30
C ALA A 31 42.63 -7.30 41.31
N ARG A 32 41.41 -7.80 41.08
CA ARG A 32 41.09 -9.23 41.19
C ARG A 32 40.86 -9.93 39.86
N TYR A 33 40.14 -9.28 38.95
CA TYR A 33 39.63 -9.94 37.72
C TYR A 33 40.38 -9.51 36.45
N GLY A 34 41.17 -8.43 36.50
CA GLY A 34 41.94 -7.94 35.35
C GLY A 34 41.06 -7.47 34.17
N VAL A 35 39.81 -7.07 34.45
CA VAL A 35 38.86 -6.52 33.47
C VAL A 35 38.62 -5.04 33.72
N SER A 36 38.15 -4.30 32.71
CA SER A 36 37.80 -2.90 32.90
C SER A 36 36.44 -2.76 33.58
N TYR A 37 36.31 -1.72 34.40
CA TYR A 37 35.03 -1.30 35.00
C TYR A 37 34.24 -0.43 34.02
N VAL A 38 32.90 -0.53 34.04
CA VAL A 38 32.00 0.35 33.28
C VAL A 38 30.81 0.78 34.14
N ASP A 39 30.59 2.08 34.21
CA ASP A 39 29.36 2.68 34.74
C ASP A 39 28.35 2.89 33.62
N LEU A 40 27.29 2.09 33.60
CA LEU A 40 26.22 2.16 32.60
C LEU A 40 25.25 3.34 32.82
N SER A 41 25.41 4.08 33.95
CA SER A 41 24.64 5.30 34.19
C SER A 41 25.17 6.48 33.38
N THR A 42 26.46 6.49 33.09
CA THR A 42 27.18 7.53 32.36
C THR A 42 27.56 7.09 30.93
N THR A 43 27.57 5.78 30.70
CA THR A 43 27.95 5.21 29.40
C THR A 43 26.74 5.10 28.48
N THR A 44 26.91 5.48 27.23
CA THR A 44 25.88 5.30 26.21
C THR A 44 25.63 3.83 25.91
N ILE A 45 24.42 3.35 26.20
CA ILE A 45 23.98 1.99 25.92
C ILE A 45 23.32 1.97 24.56
N GLN A 46 23.83 1.13 23.66
CA GLN A 46 23.25 0.92 22.33
C GLN A 46 22.11 -0.08 22.43
N ASN A 47 20.92 0.28 21.92
CA ASN A 47 19.76 -0.60 21.92
C ASN A 47 20.00 -1.90 21.15
N GLU A 48 20.81 -1.85 20.08
CA GLU A 48 21.20 -3.03 19.29
C GLU A 48 22.07 -4.00 20.10
N ALA A 49 22.97 -3.47 20.96
CA ALA A 49 23.77 -4.30 21.83
C ALA A 49 22.89 -4.95 22.91
N LEU A 50 22.03 -4.19 23.55
CA LEU A 50 21.19 -4.67 24.66
C LEU A 50 20.25 -5.82 24.21
N ARG A 51 19.80 -5.80 22.95
CA ARG A 51 18.98 -6.86 22.31
C ARG A 51 19.70 -8.21 22.15
N LEU A 52 21.02 -8.24 22.20
CA LEU A 52 21.76 -9.50 22.00
C LEU A 52 21.57 -10.50 23.14
N ILE A 53 21.13 -10.02 24.34
CA ILE A 53 20.79 -10.82 25.50
C ILE A 53 19.30 -10.56 25.82
N PRO A 54 18.41 -11.56 25.86
CA PRO A 54 17.02 -11.40 26.31
C PRO A 54 16.93 -10.90 27.77
N GLU A 55 15.90 -10.10 28.11
CA GLU A 55 15.77 -9.51 29.46
C GLU A 55 15.78 -10.56 30.60
N GLU A 56 15.05 -11.67 30.41
CA GLU A 56 15.02 -12.77 31.40
C GLU A 56 16.42 -13.35 31.62
N GLU A 57 17.19 -13.56 30.58
CA GLU A 57 18.55 -14.07 30.66
C GLU A 57 19.51 -13.03 31.21
N ALA A 58 19.38 -11.76 30.79
CA ALA A 58 20.17 -10.65 31.29
C ALA A 58 20.05 -10.47 32.83
N ARG A 59 18.82 -10.58 33.33
CA ARG A 59 18.55 -10.51 34.78
C ARG A 59 19.01 -11.76 35.52
N ARG A 60 18.83 -12.95 34.95
CA ARG A 60 19.27 -14.22 35.54
C ARG A 60 20.78 -14.31 35.65
N VAL A 61 21.49 -13.97 34.56
CA VAL A 61 22.98 -14.04 34.49
C VAL A 61 23.64 -12.78 35.10
N LYS A 62 22.85 -11.77 35.48
CA LYS A 62 23.31 -10.47 35.95
C LYS A 62 24.28 -9.81 34.98
N ALA A 63 23.87 -9.72 33.71
CA ALA A 63 24.66 -9.18 32.60
C ALA A 63 23.85 -8.21 31.75
N ALA A 64 24.54 -7.31 31.06
CA ALA A 64 23.95 -6.45 30.04
C ALA A 64 24.95 -6.16 28.91
N SER A 65 24.60 -6.45 27.65
CA SER A 65 25.42 -6.01 26.54
C SER A 65 25.11 -4.55 26.22
N PHE A 66 26.13 -3.69 26.21
CA PHE A 66 25.93 -2.24 26.14
C PHE A 66 26.49 -1.61 24.86
N LYS A 67 27.41 -2.31 24.17
CA LYS A 67 28.04 -1.78 22.96
C LYS A 67 28.35 -2.90 21.96
N VAL A 68 28.17 -2.64 20.66
CA VAL A 68 28.51 -3.58 19.59
C VAL A 68 29.19 -2.83 18.45
N PHE A 69 30.34 -3.36 17.98
CA PHE A 69 31.11 -2.86 16.85
C PHE A 69 31.44 -4.01 15.90
N GLY A 70 30.64 -4.18 14.88
CA GLY A 70 30.79 -5.32 13.96
C GLY A 70 30.61 -6.65 14.68
N LYS A 71 31.70 -7.39 14.89
CA LYS A 71 31.69 -8.67 15.61
C LYS A 71 32.09 -8.56 17.08
N GLU A 72 32.53 -7.40 17.54
CA GLU A 72 32.96 -7.16 18.91
C GLU A 72 31.79 -6.70 19.76
N VAL A 73 31.52 -7.37 20.89
CA VAL A 73 30.42 -7.07 21.80
C VAL A 73 30.94 -6.85 23.21
N HIS A 74 30.60 -5.71 23.81
CA HIS A 74 30.93 -5.37 25.17
C HIS A 74 29.79 -5.74 26.11
N ILE A 75 30.09 -6.57 27.11
CA ILE A 75 29.11 -7.10 28.08
C ILE A 75 29.52 -6.69 29.48
N ALA A 76 28.66 -5.96 30.18
CA ALA A 76 28.80 -5.62 31.58
C ALA A 76 28.24 -6.75 32.44
N VAL A 77 28.97 -7.15 33.50
CA VAL A 77 28.62 -8.25 34.41
C VAL A 77 29.02 -7.89 35.84
N ILE A 78 28.36 -8.48 36.84
CA ILE A 78 28.75 -8.31 38.25
C ILE A 78 30.02 -9.11 38.55
N SER A 79 30.14 -10.35 38.06
CA SER A 79 31.28 -11.21 38.30
C SER A 79 31.69 -11.93 37.00
N PRO A 80 32.87 -11.60 36.44
CA PRO A 80 33.36 -12.25 35.22
C PRO A 80 33.68 -13.75 35.37
N GLU A 81 33.88 -14.23 36.59
CA GLU A 81 34.18 -15.64 36.84
C GLU A 81 32.93 -16.50 37.09
N ASP A 82 31.74 -15.90 37.10
CA ASP A 82 30.50 -16.64 37.25
C ASP A 82 30.32 -17.68 36.11
N GLY A 83 29.90 -18.89 36.49
CA GLY A 83 29.72 -19.98 35.53
C GLY A 83 28.70 -19.68 34.45
N GLU A 84 27.61 -18.96 34.78
CA GLU A 84 26.59 -18.57 33.83
C GLU A 84 27.08 -17.47 32.88
N VAL A 85 27.94 -16.56 33.34
CA VAL A 85 28.59 -15.55 32.51
C VAL A 85 29.54 -16.19 31.50
N LYS A 86 30.28 -17.23 31.91
CA LYS A 86 31.16 -17.99 30.99
C LYS A 86 30.37 -18.69 29.89
N VAL A 87 29.26 -19.34 30.26
CA VAL A 87 28.36 -19.98 29.29
C VAL A 87 27.78 -18.94 28.33
N LEU A 88 27.36 -17.78 28.79
CA LEU A 88 26.89 -16.68 27.96
C LEU A 88 27.97 -16.20 26.99
N ALA A 89 29.21 -16.02 27.45
CA ALA A 89 30.34 -15.59 26.61
C ALA A 89 30.65 -16.64 25.52
N GLU A 90 30.62 -17.94 25.87
CA GLU A 90 30.79 -19.01 24.90
C GLU A 90 29.67 -19.06 23.83
N ASP A 91 28.43 -18.75 24.22
CA ASP A 91 27.32 -18.62 23.28
C ASP A 91 27.55 -17.50 22.28
N PHE A 92 28.02 -16.34 22.74
CA PHE A 92 28.39 -15.24 21.84
C PHE A 92 29.49 -15.66 20.84
N VAL A 93 30.50 -16.41 21.28
CA VAL A 93 31.55 -16.94 20.41
C VAL A 93 30.97 -17.91 19.37
N ARG A 94 30.05 -18.80 19.77
CA ARG A 94 29.34 -19.72 18.84
C ARG A 94 28.51 -18.97 17.81
N ARG A 95 27.92 -17.82 18.19
CA ARG A 95 27.18 -16.91 17.30
C ARG A 95 28.05 -16.04 16.40
N GLY A 96 29.40 -16.20 16.50
CA GLY A 96 30.38 -15.49 15.67
C GLY A 96 30.78 -14.09 16.17
N PHE A 97 30.45 -13.76 17.43
CA PHE A 97 30.85 -12.52 18.10
C PHE A 97 32.13 -12.73 18.91
N LYS A 98 32.81 -11.63 19.23
CA LYS A 98 33.94 -11.56 20.16
C LYS A 98 33.50 -10.80 21.43
N PRO A 99 33.07 -11.50 22.49
CA PRO A 99 32.64 -10.84 23.71
C PRO A 99 33.85 -10.29 24.51
N THR A 100 33.74 -9.04 24.96
CA THR A 100 34.66 -8.42 25.90
C THR A 100 33.88 -8.10 27.17
N LEU A 101 34.30 -8.70 28.29
CA LEU A 101 33.62 -8.52 29.58
C LEU A 101 34.12 -7.28 30.29
N PHE A 102 33.18 -6.56 30.89
CA PHE A 102 33.42 -5.41 31.78
C PHE A 102 32.73 -5.68 33.11
N MET A 103 33.35 -5.27 34.20
CA MET A 103 32.70 -5.34 35.49
C MET A 103 31.83 -4.10 35.72
N SER A 104 30.68 -4.27 36.39
CA SER A 104 29.74 -3.19 36.68
C SER A 104 29.07 -3.42 38.01
N SER A 105 28.54 -2.36 38.64
CA SER A 105 27.75 -2.47 39.88
C SER A 105 26.32 -2.98 39.58
N HIS A 106 25.63 -3.52 40.58
CA HIS A 106 24.23 -3.91 40.46
C HIS A 106 23.33 -2.71 40.11
N ALA A 107 23.58 -1.58 40.78
CA ALA A 107 22.85 -0.34 40.51
C ALA A 107 23.00 0.14 39.07
N SER A 108 24.19 -0.03 38.49
CA SER A 108 24.49 0.30 37.12
C SER A 108 23.78 -0.66 36.11
N LEU A 109 23.74 -1.97 36.40
CA LEU A 109 22.99 -2.95 35.63
C LEU A 109 21.47 -2.72 35.68
N GLU A 110 20.92 -2.34 36.83
CA GLU A 110 19.50 -2.01 36.97
C GLU A 110 19.08 -0.88 36.02
N LYS A 111 19.92 0.13 35.80
CA LYS A 111 19.69 1.21 34.85
C LYS A 111 19.70 0.69 33.42
N ALA A 112 20.59 -0.26 33.07
CA ALA A 112 20.58 -0.91 31.78
C ALA A 112 19.32 -1.76 31.59
N TRP A 113 18.92 -2.54 32.63
CA TRP A 113 17.72 -3.36 32.57
C TRP A 113 16.42 -2.54 32.54
N ALA A 114 16.37 -1.37 33.14
CA ALA A 114 15.22 -0.46 33.00
C ALA A 114 14.95 -0.09 31.53
N ARG A 115 16.00 -0.03 30.69
CA ARG A 115 15.89 0.25 29.26
C ARG A 115 15.32 -0.92 28.45
N TYR A 116 15.27 -2.14 29.00
CA TYR A 116 14.55 -3.24 28.33
C TYR A 116 13.05 -2.94 28.18
N LYS A 117 12.46 -2.17 29.12
CA LYS A 117 11.08 -1.69 28.95
C LYS A 117 10.91 -0.79 27.73
N GLU A 118 11.94 -0.02 27.41
CA GLU A 118 11.99 0.81 26.18
C GLU A 118 12.29 -0.05 24.95
N ILE A 119 13.00 -1.17 25.14
CA ILE A 119 13.41 -2.08 24.06
C ILE A 119 12.37 -3.17 23.78
N SER A 120 11.63 -3.65 24.78
CA SER A 120 10.56 -4.65 24.55
C SER A 120 9.46 -4.11 23.65
N PHE A 121 9.25 -2.81 23.61
CA PHE A 121 8.45 -2.14 22.57
C PHE A 121 9.12 -2.12 21.18
N ALA A 122 10.40 -2.48 21.07
CA ALA A 122 11.18 -2.47 19.83
C ALA A 122 11.53 -3.87 19.29
N GLN A 123 11.10 -4.96 19.91
CA GLN A 123 11.51 -6.33 19.52
C GLN A 123 10.86 -6.86 18.21
N GLU A 124 9.77 -6.25 17.73
CA GLU A 124 9.13 -6.67 16.48
C GLU A 124 9.60 -5.91 15.24
N SER A 125 10.52 -4.94 15.37
CA SER A 125 10.89 -4.05 14.24
C SER A 125 12.06 -4.52 13.37
N LYS A 126 12.38 -5.81 13.30
CA LYS A 126 13.39 -6.32 12.35
C LYS A 126 13.02 -6.16 10.87
N ARG A 127 11.81 -5.62 10.55
CA ARG A 127 11.32 -5.37 9.18
C ARG A 127 10.59 -4.04 8.99
N GLY A 128 10.82 -3.03 9.84
CA GLY A 128 10.08 -1.76 9.72
C GLY A 128 8.62 -1.86 10.14
N GLY A 129 8.29 -2.84 11.00
CA GLY A 129 6.96 -2.94 11.60
C GLY A 129 6.74 -1.85 12.66
N LEU A 130 5.56 -1.25 12.67
CA LEU A 130 5.12 -0.38 13.75
C LEU A 130 5.00 -1.23 15.02
N ASP A 131 5.51 -0.76 16.14
CA ASP A 131 5.19 -1.31 17.47
C ASP A 131 3.75 -0.92 17.87
N VAL A 132 2.83 -1.32 17.03
CA VAL A 132 1.41 -1.27 17.29
C VAL A 132 1.05 -2.70 17.64
N SER A 133 0.62 -2.94 18.87
CA SER A 133 0.27 -4.31 19.24
C SER A 133 -0.80 -4.82 18.26
N SER A 134 -0.53 -5.94 17.63
CA SER A 134 -1.47 -6.58 16.70
C SER A 134 -2.83 -6.78 17.35
N GLU A 135 -2.84 -7.02 18.66
CA GLU A 135 -4.03 -7.14 19.51
C GLU A 135 -4.81 -5.82 19.60
N THR A 136 -4.15 -4.70 19.85
CA THR A 136 -4.81 -3.38 19.91
C THR A 136 -5.41 -2.99 18.56
N LEU A 137 -4.72 -3.26 17.45
CA LEU A 137 -5.26 -3.00 16.11
C LEU A 137 -6.45 -3.89 15.79
N ALA A 138 -6.42 -5.18 16.17
CA ALA A 138 -7.54 -6.09 15.98
C ALA A 138 -8.76 -5.65 16.79
N GLU A 139 -8.57 -5.29 18.08
CA GLU A 139 -9.65 -4.76 18.92
C GLU A 139 -10.25 -3.45 18.36
N LEU A 140 -9.41 -2.52 17.92
CA LEU A 140 -9.86 -1.26 17.33
C LEU A 140 -10.61 -1.50 16.02
N LYS A 141 -10.12 -2.42 15.17
CA LYS A 141 -10.77 -2.79 13.92
C LYS A 141 -12.19 -3.33 14.15
N ASP A 142 -12.39 -4.10 15.23
CA ASP A 142 -13.71 -4.63 15.58
C ASP A 142 -14.66 -3.56 16.13
N LYS A 143 -14.12 -2.54 16.80
CA LYS A 143 -14.90 -1.42 17.36
C LYS A 143 -15.24 -0.36 16.31
N ILE A 144 -14.37 -0.14 15.31
CA ILE A 144 -14.52 0.89 14.28
C ILE A 144 -15.30 0.34 13.09
N LYS A 145 -16.51 0.84 12.89
CA LYS A 145 -17.40 0.50 11.76
C LYS A 145 -17.71 1.71 10.88
N THR A 146 -17.53 2.92 11.41
CA THR A 146 -17.86 4.18 10.74
C THR A 146 -16.76 5.23 10.94
N LEU A 147 -16.80 6.31 10.14
CA LEU A 147 -15.92 7.47 10.32
C LEU A 147 -16.14 8.15 11.67
N ASP A 148 -17.37 8.16 12.18
CA ASP A 148 -17.72 8.74 13.48
C ASP A 148 -17.10 7.96 14.65
N ASP A 149 -16.94 6.64 14.53
CA ASP A 149 -16.28 5.83 15.55
C ASP A 149 -14.80 6.22 15.66
N VAL A 150 -14.11 6.43 14.54
CA VAL A 150 -12.72 6.91 14.52
C VAL A 150 -12.62 8.25 15.24
N LYS A 151 -13.53 9.17 14.93
CA LYS A 151 -13.56 10.50 15.52
C LYS A 151 -13.73 10.45 17.04
N LYS A 152 -14.72 9.71 17.53
CA LYS A 152 -15.00 9.56 18.96
C LYS A 152 -13.80 8.99 19.72
N ILE A 153 -13.23 7.88 19.24
CA ILE A 153 -12.09 7.24 19.91
C ILE A 153 -10.86 8.17 19.89
N ALA A 154 -10.61 8.88 18.81
CA ALA A 154 -9.50 9.82 18.72
C ALA A 154 -9.67 11.02 19.66
N GLU A 155 -10.89 11.56 19.79
CA GLU A 155 -11.23 12.63 20.72
C GLU A 155 -11.05 12.20 22.19
N GLU A 156 -11.46 10.98 22.54
CA GLU A 156 -11.24 10.40 23.89
C GLU A 156 -9.75 10.30 24.23
N ILE A 157 -8.91 9.85 23.28
CA ILE A 157 -7.46 9.75 23.50
C ILE A 157 -6.81 11.13 23.67
N THR A 158 -7.22 12.12 22.87
CA THR A 158 -6.62 13.46 22.93
C THR A 158 -7.00 14.22 24.19
N THR A 159 -8.12 13.89 24.82
CA THR A 159 -8.57 14.50 26.09
C THR A 159 -7.95 13.82 27.32
N ALA A 160 -7.50 12.58 27.23
CA ALA A 160 -7.05 11.77 28.38
C ALA A 160 -5.64 12.12 28.93
N HIS A 161 -4.89 13.07 28.35
CA HIS A 161 -3.55 13.50 28.79
C HIS A 161 -2.57 12.33 29.07
N ASP A 162 -2.68 11.24 28.29
CA ASP A 162 -1.83 10.06 28.42
C ASP A 162 -0.47 10.28 27.72
N ILE A 163 0.61 9.81 28.34
CA ILE A 163 1.98 9.87 27.80
C ILE A 163 2.06 9.11 26.45
N HIS A 164 1.22 8.10 26.26
CA HIS A 164 1.15 7.28 25.03
C HIS A 164 0.09 7.77 24.04
N ALA A 165 -0.56 8.91 24.28
CA ALA A 165 -1.67 9.41 23.46
C ALA A 165 -1.32 9.49 21.96
N THR A 166 -0.10 9.91 21.62
CA THR A 166 0.34 10.04 20.21
C THR A 166 0.44 8.70 19.49
N SER A 167 0.99 7.67 20.16
CA SER A 167 1.09 6.32 19.56
C SER A 167 -0.30 5.71 19.41
N ARG A 168 -1.15 5.82 20.44
CA ARG A 168 -2.54 5.34 20.39
C ARG A 168 -3.38 6.07 19.35
N LEU A 169 -3.14 7.37 19.15
CA LEU A 169 -3.80 8.14 18.08
C LEU A 169 -3.42 7.62 16.69
N LEU A 170 -2.13 7.33 16.47
CA LEU A 170 -1.68 6.74 15.21
C LEU A 170 -2.32 5.36 15.00
N GLU A 171 -2.41 4.54 16.03
CA GLU A 171 -3.09 3.23 15.99
C GLU A 171 -4.56 3.37 15.59
N VAL A 172 -5.29 4.30 16.19
CA VAL A 172 -6.71 4.55 15.84
C VAL A 172 -6.85 5.03 14.40
N VAL A 173 -5.97 5.94 13.96
CA VAL A 173 -5.99 6.44 12.58
C VAL A 173 -5.69 5.30 11.58
N LEU A 174 -4.73 4.43 11.87
CA LEU A 174 -4.41 3.30 10.98
C LEU A 174 -5.49 2.20 11.03
N ALA A 175 -5.92 1.79 12.23
CA ALA A 175 -6.99 0.80 12.39
C ALA A 175 -8.29 1.25 11.72
N GLY A 176 -8.65 2.53 11.88
CA GLY A 176 -9.81 3.12 11.22
C GLY A 176 -9.70 3.09 9.71
N ALA A 177 -8.56 3.49 9.17
CA ALA A 177 -8.33 3.49 7.73
C ALA A 177 -8.39 2.07 7.14
N ILE A 178 -7.83 1.07 7.83
CA ILE A 178 -7.87 -0.34 7.40
C ILE A 178 -9.28 -0.93 7.53
N SER A 179 -9.96 -0.71 8.66
CA SER A 179 -11.35 -1.17 8.88
C SER A 179 -12.30 -0.67 7.79
N LEU A 180 -12.18 0.60 7.45
CA LEU A 180 -13.03 1.26 6.45
C LEU A 180 -12.53 1.07 5.02
N LYS A 181 -11.45 0.30 4.82
CA LYS A 181 -10.85 -0.01 3.51
C LYS A 181 -10.43 1.25 2.74
N CYS A 182 -9.85 2.22 3.44
CA CYS A 182 -9.31 3.44 2.83
C CYS A 182 -8.05 3.11 2.05
N SER A 183 -7.82 3.80 0.93
CA SER A 183 -6.58 3.65 0.14
C SER A 183 -5.44 4.49 0.69
N ASP A 184 -5.74 5.68 1.22
CA ASP A 184 -4.73 6.63 1.70
C ASP A 184 -5.21 7.34 2.97
N VAL A 185 -4.26 7.66 3.85
CA VAL A 185 -4.43 8.56 4.98
C VAL A 185 -3.61 9.81 4.70
N HIS A 186 -4.22 10.97 4.78
CA HIS A 186 -3.59 12.28 4.63
C HIS A 186 -3.57 12.99 5.96
N ILE A 187 -2.40 13.52 6.36
CA ILE A 187 -2.22 14.35 7.54
C ILE A 187 -1.62 15.67 7.08
N GLU A 188 -2.41 16.73 7.19
CA GLU A 188 -2.11 18.02 6.59
C GLU A 188 -2.13 19.11 7.66
N PRO A 189 -0.99 19.79 7.92
CA PRO A 189 -0.96 20.94 8.80
C PRO A 189 -1.60 22.16 8.13
N GLU A 190 -2.50 22.81 8.84
CA GLU A 190 -3.07 24.13 8.52
C GLU A 190 -2.49 25.16 9.50
N GLU A 191 -2.81 26.43 9.32
CA GLU A 191 -2.24 27.52 10.14
C GLU A 191 -2.41 27.33 11.65
N LYS A 192 -3.58 26.84 12.10
CA LYS A 192 -3.93 26.72 13.53
C LYS A 192 -4.22 25.30 13.99
N ARG A 193 -4.34 24.36 13.07
CA ARG A 193 -4.75 22.98 13.36
C ARG A 193 -4.16 22.01 12.36
N MET A 194 -4.19 20.75 12.68
CA MET A 194 -3.92 19.65 11.78
C MET A 194 -5.23 19.05 11.28
N ARG A 195 -5.30 18.72 9.99
CA ARG A 195 -6.41 18.01 9.37
C ARG A 195 -6.00 16.59 8.99
N VAL A 196 -6.79 15.59 9.41
CA VAL A 196 -6.62 14.19 9.00
C VAL A 196 -7.75 13.84 8.04
N ARG A 197 -7.41 13.28 6.88
CA ARG A 197 -8.37 12.82 5.86
C ARG A 197 -8.11 11.39 5.47
N TYR A 198 -9.18 10.67 5.16
CA TYR A 198 -9.11 9.37 4.51
C TYR A 198 -9.55 9.47 3.05
N ARG A 199 -8.89 8.72 2.18
CA ARG A 199 -9.39 8.48 0.83
C ARG A 199 -10.22 7.22 0.82
N LEU A 200 -11.55 7.40 0.84
CA LEU A 200 -12.53 6.33 0.85
C LEU A 200 -13.17 6.23 -0.55
N ASP A 201 -13.08 5.07 -1.17
CA ASP A 201 -13.57 4.84 -2.54
C ASP A 201 -13.10 5.91 -3.56
N GLY A 202 -11.86 6.39 -3.42
CA GLY A 202 -11.24 7.40 -4.28
C GLY A 202 -11.47 8.86 -3.87
N VAL A 203 -12.38 9.14 -2.91
CA VAL A 203 -12.73 10.51 -2.47
C VAL A 203 -12.15 10.81 -1.10
N LEU A 204 -11.53 11.98 -0.94
CA LEU A 204 -11.02 12.46 0.34
C LEU A 204 -12.15 12.92 1.27
N ARG A 205 -12.12 12.48 2.52
CA ARG A 205 -13.08 12.83 3.58
C ARG A 205 -12.34 13.30 4.82
N ASP A 206 -12.77 14.42 5.38
CA ASP A 206 -12.25 14.92 6.66
C ASP A 206 -12.70 14.02 7.80
N ILE A 207 -11.75 13.61 8.63
CA ILE A 207 -11.98 12.71 9.77
C ILE A 207 -11.77 13.45 11.09
N LEU A 208 -10.61 14.09 11.25
CA LEU A 208 -10.20 14.72 12.49
C LEU A 208 -9.60 16.11 12.22
N PHE A 209 -9.84 17.01 13.17
CA PHE A 209 -9.11 18.27 13.30
C PHE A 209 -8.49 18.31 14.69
N LEU A 210 -7.18 18.41 14.77
CA LEU A 210 -6.43 18.33 16.01
C LEU A 210 -5.47 19.51 16.16
N ASP A 211 -4.98 19.75 17.38
CA ASP A 211 -4.04 20.84 17.68
C ASP A 211 -2.67 20.61 17.01
N MET A 212 -1.98 21.71 16.68
CA MET A 212 -0.64 21.66 16.07
C MET A 212 0.41 21.00 16.99
N LYS A 213 0.23 21.00 18.31
CA LYS A 213 1.12 20.26 19.21
C LYS A 213 1.05 18.76 18.96
N VAL A 214 -0.17 18.23 18.76
CA VAL A 214 -0.39 16.82 18.40
C VAL A 214 0.22 16.49 17.05
N TYR A 215 0.10 17.41 16.08
CA TYR A 215 0.72 17.25 14.76
C TYR A 215 2.24 17.03 14.85
N HIS A 216 2.97 17.86 15.60
CA HIS A 216 4.43 17.73 15.67
C HIS A 216 4.88 16.38 16.25
N LEU A 217 4.17 15.88 17.27
CA LEU A 217 4.44 14.58 17.87
C LEU A 217 4.11 13.44 16.89
N LEU A 218 2.95 13.53 16.24
CA LEU A 218 2.49 12.53 15.29
C LEU A 218 3.38 12.47 14.04
N ASN A 219 3.79 13.64 13.49
CA ASN A 219 4.73 13.72 12.37
C ASN A 219 6.06 13.03 12.72
N SER A 220 6.63 13.35 13.89
CA SER A 220 7.89 12.74 14.35
C SER A 220 7.74 11.22 14.49
N ARG A 221 6.62 10.76 15.05
CA ARG A 221 6.35 9.33 15.22
C ARG A 221 6.23 8.61 13.88
N ILE A 222 5.47 9.18 12.93
CA ILE A 222 5.31 8.61 11.58
C ILE A 222 6.64 8.54 10.84
N LYS A 223 7.43 9.62 10.88
CA LYS A 223 8.77 9.63 10.25
C LYS A 223 9.69 8.57 10.83
N LEU A 224 9.68 8.41 12.16
CA LEU A 224 10.49 7.40 12.85
C LEU A 224 10.12 5.99 12.38
N VAL A 225 8.82 5.68 12.39
CA VAL A 225 8.30 4.36 12.01
C VAL A 225 8.55 4.06 10.53
N ALA A 226 8.41 5.07 9.67
CA ALA A 226 8.65 4.95 8.23
C ALA A 226 10.13 4.96 7.85
N GLY A 227 11.06 5.05 8.83
CA GLY A 227 12.50 5.07 8.59
C GLY A 227 13.02 6.37 7.98
N MET A 228 12.27 7.47 8.13
CA MET A 228 12.64 8.79 7.61
C MET A 228 13.50 9.56 8.61
N LYS A 229 14.27 10.53 8.12
CA LYS A 229 15.10 11.40 8.97
C LYS A 229 14.25 12.50 9.62
N LEU A 230 14.25 12.56 10.95
CA LEU A 230 13.47 13.54 11.72
C LEU A 230 13.92 15.00 11.47
N THR A 231 15.23 15.18 11.28
CA THR A 231 15.85 16.52 11.15
C THR A 231 15.66 17.16 9.76
N ILE A 232 15.27 16.39 8.75
CA ILE A 232 15.01 16.91 7.40
C ILE A 232 13.54 17.26 7.28
N THR A 233 13.23 18.56 7.23
CA THR A 233 11.87 19.10 7.11
C THR A 233 11.68 19.96 5.85
N THR A 234 12.76 20.20 5.11
CA THR A 234 12.80 21.11 3.94
C THR A 234 12.83 20.38 2.60
N LYS A 235 12.84 19.03 2.62
CA LYS A 235 12.86 18.17 1.42
C LYS A 235 11.83 17.06 1.57
N ALA A 236 11.27 16.64 0.45
CA ALA A 236 10.42 15.47 0.40
C ALA A 236 11.20 14.23 0.85
N GLN A 237 10.54 13.34 1.57
CA GLN A 237 11.08 12.05 1.99
C GLN A 237 10.04 10.97 1.76
N ASP A 238 10.51 9.80 1.37
CA ASP A 238 9.70 8.58 1.24
C ASP A 238 10.18 7.53 2.23
N GLY A 239 9.25 6.75 2.76
CA GLY A 239 9.52 5.68 3.70
C GLY A 239 8.47 4.58 3.62
N ARG A 240 8.73 3.49 4.33
CA ARG A 240 7.84 2.33 4.38
C ARG A 240 7.83 1.71 5.77
N PHE A 241 6.69 1.20 6.18
CA PHE A 241 6.55 0.35 7.35
C PHE A 241 5.40 -0.63 7.13
N SER A 242 5.31 -1.65 7.97
CA SER A 242 4.21 -2.61 7.92
C SER A 242 3.52 -2.71 9.27
N VAL A 243 2.25 -3.03 9.26
CA VAL A 243 1.45 -3.39 10.44
C VAL A 243 0.90 -4.80 10.26
N PHE A 244 0.74 -5.54 11.34
CA PHE A 244 0.18 -6.88 11.31
C PHE A 244 -1.22 -6.86 11.92
N ILE A 245 -2.21 -7.35 11.19
CA ILE A 245 -3.60 -7.48 11.65
C ILE A 245 -4.12 -8.85 11.25
N ASP A 246 -4.61 -9.62 12.21
CA ASP A 246 -5.14 -10.98 11.98
C ASP A 246 -4.13 -11.88 11.23
N GLY A 247 -2.84 -11.76 11.53
CA GLY A 247 -1.77 -12.51 10.88
C GLY A 247 -1.44 -12.08 9.45
N VAL A 248 -2.06 -11.00 8.95
CA VAL A 248 -1.79 -10.43 7.62
C VAL A 248 -0.91 -9.20 7.77
N GLU A 249 0.18 -9.19 7.02
CA GLU A 249 1.04 -8.01 6.89
C GLU A 249 0.41 -7.00 5.93
N ILE A 250 0.14 -5.78 6.42
CA ILE A 250 -0.35 -4.65 5.62
C ILE A 250 0.79 -3.64 5.51
N SER A 251 1.28 -3.43 4.32
CA SER A 251 2.38 -2.50 4.06
C SER A 251 1.86 -1.07 3.86
N MET A 252 2.60 -0.09 4.39
CA MET A 252 2.31 1.33 4.28
C MET A 252 3.44 2.04 3.54
N ARG A 253 3.14 2.70 2.43
CA ARG A 253 4.06 3.64 1.78
C ARG A 253 3.75 5.04 2.28
N THR A 254 4.75 5.67 2.83
CA THR A 254 4.61 7.00 3.43
C THR A 254 5.46 8.00 2.69
N SER A 255 4.89 9.13 2.33
CA SER A 255 5.60 10.25 1.72
C SER A 255 5.34 11.53 2.52
N THR A 256 6.38 12.36 2.68
CA THR A 256 6.27 13.68 3.29
C THR A 256 6.71 14.75 2.31
N VAL A 257 5.96 15.86 2.27
CA VAL A 257 6.26 17.02 1.44
C VAL A 257 6.24 18.28 2.29
N PRO A 258 7.30 19.11 2.25
CA PRO A 258 7.31 20.41 2.94
C PRO A 258 6.17 21.31 2.49
N GLY A 259 5.45 21.90 3.45
CA GLY A 259 4.41 22.89 3.23
C GLY A 259 4.64 24.13 4.09
N SER A 260 3.79 25.16 3.91
CA SER A 260 3.91 26.44 4.62
C SER A 260 3.74 26.33 6.14
N TYR A 261 2.98 25.35 6.61
CA TYR A 261 2.67 25.17 8.05
C TYR A 261 3.29 23.89 8.64
N GLY A 262 4.10 23.17 7.86
CA GLY A 262 4.73 21.91 8.24
C GLY A 262 4.74 20.91 7.08
N GLU A 263 5.16 19.68 7.35
CA GLU A 263 5.20 18.63 6.33
C GLU A 263 3.81 18.00 6.14
N SER A 264 3.31 17.97 4.93
CA SER A 264 2.13 17.17 4.59
C SER A 264 2.55 15.71 4.47
N ILE A 265 1.80 14.80 5.09
CA ILE A 265 2.08 13.37 5.12
C ILE A 265 0.97 12.62 4.38
N VAL A 266 1.36 11.70 3.53
CA VAL A 266 0.44 10.74 2.91
C VAL A 266 0.92 9.33 3.21
N MET A 267 0.04 8.50 3.75
CA MET A 267 0.29 7.07 3.98
C MET A 267 -0.65 6.27 3.08
N ARG A 268 -0.11 5.59 2.07
CA ARG A 268 -0.85 4.66 1.22
C ARG A 268 -0.90 3.28 1.85
N ILE A 269 -2.10 2.75 1.97
CA ILE A 269 -2.36 1.44 2.55
C ILE A 269 -2.35 0.39 1.45
N LEU A 270 -1.46 -0.59 1.57
CA LEU A 270 -1.31 -1.70 0.65
C LEU A 270 -1.80 -2.98 1.37
N ASP A 271 -3.13 -3.11 1.48
CA ASP A 271 -3.76 -4.29 2.06
C ASP A 271 -3.91 -5.37 0.99
N PRO A 272 -3.22 -6.53 1.10
CA PRO A 272 -3.29 -7.60 0.13
C PRO A 272 -4.72 -8.10 -0.14
N LYS A 273 -5.58 -8.09 0.89
CA LYS A 273 -6.99 -8.53 0.76
C LYS A 273 -7.84 -7.58 -0.07
N SER A 274 -7.54 -6.28 -0.03
CA SER A 274 -8.29 -5.26 -0.76
C SER A 274 -7.97 -5.24 -2.25
N ILE A 275 -6.84 -5.81 -2.65
CA ILE A 275 -6.31 -5.78 -4.01
C ILE A 275 -6.57 -7.11 -4.74
N GLN A 276 -6.89 -8.20 -4.02
CA GLN A 276 -7.24 -9.50 -4.57
C GLN A 276 -8.69 -9.50 -5.10
N VAL A 277 -8.92 -8.77 -6.20
CA VAL A 277 -10.22 -8.72 -6.90
C VAL A 277 -10.22 -9.78 -7.99
N GLU A 278 -11.17 -10.71 -7.95
CA GLU A 278 -11.36 -11.70 -9.02
C GLU A 278 -11.89 -11.02 -10.30
N LEU A 279 -11.47 -11.52 -11.46
CA LEU A 279 -11.83 -10.95 -12.77
C LEU A 279 -13.37 -10.91 -12.96
N GLU A 280 -14.07 -11.92 -12.46
CA GLU A 280 -15.52 -12.08 -12.49
C GLU A 280 -16.26 -10.98 -11.71
N SER A 281 -15.61 -10.42 -10.69
CA SER A 281 -16.21 -9.40 -9.81
C SER A 281 -15.97 -7.95 -10.27
N MET A 282 -15.17 -7.76 -11.32
CA MET A 282 -14.78 -6.40 -11.79
C MET A 282 -15.91 -5.65 -12.50
N GLY A 283 -17.02 -6.32 -12.83
CA GLY A 283 -18.13 -5.72 -13.56
C GLY A 283 -17.89 -5.59 -15.06
N ILE A 284 -17.07 -6.47 -15.62
CA ILE A 284 -16.81 -6.54 -17.06
C ILE A 284 -18.06 -7.09 -17.76
N GLU A 285 -18.44 -6.47 -18.89
CA GLU A 285 -19.56 -6.90 -19.72
C GLU A 285 -19.36 -8.36 -20.19
N PRO A 286 -20.41 -9.21 -20.20
CA PRO A 286 -20.27 -10.64 -20.47
C PRO A 286 -19.58 -11.00 -21.79
N LYS A 287 -19.81 -10.24 -22.86
CA LYS A 287 -19.14 -10.47 -24.15
C LYS A 287 -17.66 -10.12 -24.05
N LEU A 288 -17.34 -8.95 -23.48
CA LEU A 288 -15.96 -8.54 -23.26
C LEU A 288 -15.24 -9.50 -22.31
N PHE A 289 -15.91 -9.98 -21.26
CA PHE A 289 -15.36 -10.98 -20.35
C PHE A 289 -14.98 -12.27 -21.10
N SER A 290 -15.84 -12.76 -21.99
CA SER A 290 -15.56 -13.95 -22.82
C SER A 290 -14.35 -13.73 -23.73
N ILE A 291 -14.25 -12.53 -24.34
CA ILE A 291 -13.13 -12.15 -25.20
C ILE A 291 -11.83 -12.11 -24.38
N ILE A 292 -11.82 -11.39 -23.26
CA ILE A 292 -10.65 -11.32 -22.38
C ILE A 292 -10.20 -12.72 -21.97
N ASN A 293 -11.13 -13.56 -21.54
CA ASN A 293 -10.82 -14.91 -21.07
C ASN A 293 -10.23 -15.80 -22.18
N ALA A 294 -10.63 -15.58 -23.43
CA ALA A 294 -10.04 -16.27 -24.58
C ALA A 294 -8.65 -15.71 -24.92
N GLU A 295 -8.49 -14.38 -24.91
CA GLU A 295 -7.23 -13.73 -25.30
C GLU A 295 -6.10 -13.98 -24.30
N ILE A 296 -6.37 -13.97 -22.98
CA ILE A 296 -5.34 -14.21 -21.94
C ILE A 296 -4.84 -15.67 -21.93
N GLN A 297 -5.55 -16.61 -22.56
CA GLN A 297 -5.17 -18.03 -22.64
C GLN A 297 -4.41 -18.37 -23.94
N LYS A 298 -4.25 -17.41 -24.84
CA LYS A 298 -3.44 -17.62 -26.06
C LYS A 298 -1.97 -17.79 -25.67
N PRO A 299 -1.19 -18.56 -26.46
CA PRO A 299 0.23 -18.78 -26.17
C PRO A 299 1.09 -17.53 -26.37
N ASN A 300 0.62 -16.56 -27.14
CA ASN A 300 1.33 -15.33 -27.45
C ASN A 300 0.36 -14.19 -27.81
N GLY A 301 0.85 -12.98 -27.73
CA GLY A 301 0.11 -11.76 -28.04
C GLY A 301 0.34 -10.66 -27.04
N LEU A 302 -0.02 -9.43 -27.39
CA LEU A 302 0.09 -8.23 -26.55
C LEU A 302 -1.30 -7.78 -26.14
N ILE A 303 -1.55 -7.71 -24.83
CA ILE A 303 -2.78 -7.16 -24.26
C ILE A 303 -2.42 -5.91 -23.48
N LEU A 304 -3.04 -4.79 -23.84
CA LEU A 304 -2.77 -3.49 -23.24
C LEU A 304 -3.97 -2.94 -22.49
N ILE A 305 -3.74 -2.47 -21.27
CA ILE A 305 -4.76 -1.75 -20.51
C ILE A 305 -4.37 -0.28 -20.41
N THR A 306 -5.30 0.60 -20.71
CA THR A 306 -5.10 2.04 -20.65
C THR A 306 -6.08 2.73 -19.72
N GLY A 307 -5.74 3.95 -19.32
CA GLY A 307 -6.55 4.79 -18.44
C GLY A 307 -5.70 5.65 -17.51
N PRO A 308 -6.30 6.61 -16.80
CA PRO A 308 -5.58 7.47 -15.86
C PRO A 308 -5.08 6.70 -14.65
N THR A 309 -4.25 7.38 -13.85
CA THR A 309 -3.82 6.86 -12.54
C THR A 309 -5.04 6.58 -11.65
N GLY A 310 -5.05 5.43 -10.99
CA GLY A 310 -6.16 5.03 -10.12
C GLY A 310 -7.37 4.42 -10.83
N SER A 311 -7.32 4.17 -12.14
CA SER A 311 -8.40 3.48 -12.88
C SER A 311 -8.45 1.97 -12.65
N GLY A 312 -7.51 1.39 -11.90
CA GLY A 312 -7.48 -0.04 -11.58
C GLY A 312 -6.70 -0.92 -12.53
N LYS A 313 -5.86 -0.37 -13.42
CA LYS A 313 -5.07 -1.12 -14.41
C LYS A 313 -4.25 -2.26 -13.80
N THR A 314 -3.43 -1.97 -12.79
CA THR A 314 -2.60 -2.97 -12.12
C THR A 314 -3.43 -4.08 -11.48
N THR A 315 -4.58 -3.73 -10.86
CA THR A 315 -5.51 -4.70 -10.28
C THR A 315 -6.04 -5.66 -11.35
N THR A 316 -6.38 -5.13 -12.55
CA THR A 316 -6.87 -5.94 -13.68
C THR A 316 -5.75 -6.81 -14.25
N LEU A 317 -4.53 -6.28 -14.43
CA LEU A 317 -3.39 -7.10 -14.86
C LEU A 317 -3.08 -8.23 -13.87
N TYR A 318 -3.14 -7.94 -12.58
CA TYR A 318 -2.94 -8.96 -11.55
C TYR A 318 -4.06 -10.02 -11.56
N ALA A 319 -5.30 -9.62 -11.88
CA ALA A 319 -6.39 -10.58 -12.06
C ALA A 319 -6.17 -11.48 -13.28
N PHE A 320 -5.62 -10.95 -14.40
CA PHE A 320 -5.22 -11.75 -15.54
C PHE A 320 -4.13 -12.76 -15.17
N LEU A 321 -3.07 -12.31 -14.52
CA LEU A 321 -1.98 -13.19 -14.07
C LEU A 321 -2.50 -14.33 -13.18
N ARG A 322 -3.36 -14.03 -12.20
CA ARG A 322 -3.94 -15.07 -11.34
C ARG A 322 -4.84 -16.03 -12.10
N LYS A 323 -5.61 -15.53 -13.08
CA LYS A 323 -6.53 -16.34 -13.86
C LYS A 323 -5.83 -17.39 -14.72
N ILE A 324 -4.65 -17.05 -15.26
CA ILE A 324 -3.88 -17.95 -16.12
C ILE A 324 -2.75 -18.65 -15.37
N TYR A 325 -2.55 -18.35 -14.09
CA TYR A 325 -1.46 -18.95 -13.31
C TYR A 325 -1.54 -20.48 -13.30
N SER A 326 -0.44 -21.11 -13.71
CA SER A 326 -0.16 -22.53 -13.58
C SER A 326 1.28 -22.71 -13.10
N PRO A 327 1.57 -23.72 -12.25
CA PRO A 327 2.96 -24.05 -11.88
C PRO A 327 3.85 -24.41 -13.06
N GLU A 328 3.27 -24.75 -14.21
CA GLU A 328 3.97 -25.12 -15.44
C GLU A 328 4.40 -23.89 -16.25
N LEU A 329 3.84 -22.70 -15.96
CA LEU A 329 4.14 -21.46 -16.68
C LEU A 329 5.17 -20.62 -15.92
N LYS A 330 6.20 -20.17 -16.63
CA LYS A 330 7.15 -19.18 -16.12
C LYS A 330 6.60 -17.79 -16.33
N MET A 331 6.13 -17.18 -15.24
CA MET A 331 5.54 -15.85 -15.24
C MET A 331 6.49 -14.84 -14.59
N ILE A 332 6.76 -13.72 -15.28
CA ILE A 332 7.66 -12.67 -14.79
C ILE A 332 6.97 -11.32 -14.92
N THR A 333 7.07 -10.49 -13.86
CA THR A 333 6.60 -9.11 -13.89
C THR A 333 7.75 -8.12 -13.68
N ILE A 334 7.65 -6.95 -14.29
CA ILE A 334 8.56 -5.82 -14.12
C ILE A 334 7.71 -4.61 -13.72
N GLU A 335 7.93 -4.06 -12.52
CA GLU A 335 6.99 -3.14 -11.87
C GLU A 335 7.68 -1.93 -11.20
N ASP A 336 6.95 -0.81 -11.09
CA ASP A 336 7.39 0.43 -10.43
C ASP A 336 6.34 0.99 -9.45
N PRO A 337 6.38 0.53 -8.23
CA PRO A 337 6.98 -0.68 -7.68
C PRO A 337 6.01 -1.87 -7.68
N VAL A 338 6.45 -3.04 -7.19
CA VAL A 338 5.56 -4.17 -6.89
C VAL A 338 4.54 -3.75 -5.84
N GLU A 339 3.25 -3.88 -6.15
CA GLU A 339 2.17 -3.48 -5.24
C GLU A 339 1.95 -4.49 -4.12
N TYR A 340 1.90 -5.78 -4.46
CA TYR A 340 1.90 -6.90 -3.51
C TYR A 340 2.42 -8.18 -4.17
N HIS A 341 2.84 -9.14 -3.35
CA HIS A 341 3.42 -10.37 -3.85
C HIS A 341 2.35 -11.36 -4.35
N LEU A 342 2.59 -11.88 -5.55
CA LEU A 342 1.84 -12.98 -6.15
C LEU A 342 2.62 -14.28 -5.98
N ALA A 343 2.03 -15.25 -5.30
CA ALA A 343 2.67 -16.55 -5.10
C ALA A 343 2.93 -17.26 -6.44
N GLY A 344 4.12 -17.78 -6.62
CA GLY A 344 4.52 -18.51 -7.82
C GLY A 344 4.93 -17.64 -9.01
N ILE A 345 4.87 -16.32 -8.91
CA ILE A 345 5.26 -15.38 -9.96
C ILE A 345 6.57 -14.68 -9.59
N THR A 346 7.49 -14.59 -10.52
CA THR A 346 8.73 -13.84 -10.34
C THR A 346 8.45 -12.35 -10.56
N GLN A 347 8.44 -11.56 -9.49
CA GLN A 347 8.16 -10.12 -9.56
C GLN A 347 9.46 -9.34 -9.38
N THR A 348 9.79 -8.51 -10.37
CA THR A 348 10.98 -7.67 -10.39
C THR A 348 10.56 -6.21 -10.27
N GLN A 349 11.16 -5.51 -9.33
CA GLN A 349 10.93 -4.07 -9.15
C GLN A 349 12.07 -3.28 -9.79
N ILE A 350 11.72 -2.22 -10.54
CA ILE A 350 12.70 -1.27 -11.06
C ILE A 350 13.26 -0.39 -9.94
N ASP A 351 14.50 0.07 -10.10
CA ASP A 351 15.20 0.93 -9.15
C ASP A 351 16.21 1.83 -9.89
N LYS A 352 16.94 2.67 -9.15
CA LYS A 352 18.01 3.52 -9.71
C LYS A 352 19.06 2.66 -10.41
N GLY A 353 19.11 2.77 -11.74
CA GLY A 353 20.04 2.00 -12.58
C GLY A 353 19.48 0.68 -13.14
N PHE A 354 18.21 0.36 -12.88
CA PHE A 354 17.53 -0.79 -13.44
C PHE A 354 16.14 -0.37 -13.95
N SER A 355 16.02 -0.15 -15.24
CA SER A 355 14.82 0.37 -15.92
C SER A 355 13.84 -0.73 -16.33
N PHE A 356 12.64 -0.36 -16.81
CA PHE A 356 11.70 -1.29 -17.44
C PHE A 356 12.34 -2.04 -18.61
N LEU A 357 13.13 -1.36 -19.41
CA LEU A 357 13.88 -1.93 -20.53
C LEU A 357 14.88 -3.00 -20.07
N ASP A 358 15.67 -2.69 -19.03
CA ASP A 358 16.65 -3.64 -18.48
C ASP A 358 15.95 -4.86 -17.88
N GLY A 359 14.85 -4.64 -17.17
CA GLY A 359 14.01 -5.69 -16.60
C GLY A 359 13.43 -6.60 -17.68
N LEU A 360 12.88 -6.02 -18.75
CA LEU A 360 12.31 -6.78 -19.87
C LEU A 360 13.38 -7.61 -20.61
N ARG A 361 14.54 -7.01 -20.90
CA ARG A 361 15.67 -7.75 -21.49
C ARG A 361 16.18 -8.86 -20.58
N ALA A 362 16.17 -8.65 -19.27
CA ALA A 362 16.57 -9.68 -18.32
C ALA A 362 15.52 -10.82 -18.23
N ALA A 363 14.22 -10.47 -18.23
CA ALA A 363 13.13 -11.43 -18.22
C ALA A 363 13.18 -12.38 -19.42
N LEU A 364 13.41 -11.85 -20.64
CA LEU A 364 13.53 -12.65 -21.87
C LEU A 364 14.66 -13.69 -21.84
N ARG A 365 15.67 -13.54 -20.99
CA ARG A 365 16.74 -14.55 -20.78
C ARG A 365 16.41 -15.60 -19.75
N GLN A 366 15.21 -15.56 -19.16
CA GLN A 366 14.73 -16.48 -18.14
C GLN A 366 13.69 -17.48 -18.66
N ASP A 367 13.55 -17.58 -19.98
CA ASP A 367 12.59 -18.46 -20.66
C ASP A 367 11.15 -18.27 -20.14
N PRO A 368 10.58 -17.06 -20.22
CA PRO A 368 9.25 -16.79 -19.71
C PRO A 368 8.16 -17.20 -20.70
N ASP A 369 7.03 -17.70 -20.21
CA ASP A 369 5.80 -17.88 -21.01
C ASP A 369 4.95 -16.60 -20.97
N VAL A 370 4.91 -15.94 -19.79
CA VAL A 370 4.09 -14.75 -19.55
C VAL A 370 4.96 -13.62 -18.99
N ILE A 371 4.87 -12.47 -19.62
CA ILE A 371 5.58 -11.26 -19.19
C ILE A 371 4.56 -10.17 -18.87
N MET A 372 4.66 -9.55 -17.70
CA MET A 372 3.94 -8.30 -17.42
C MET A 372 4.94 -7.14 -17.26
N VAL A 373 4.80 -6.13 -18.09
CA VAL A 373 5.52 -4.85 -17.95
C VAL A 373 4.56 -3.83 -17.37
N GLY A 374 4.87 -3.29 -16.19
CA GLY A 374 3.98 -2.37 -15.46
C GLY A 374 3.44 -1.26 -16.35
N GLU A 375 4.31 -0.62 -17.14
CA GLU A 375 3.90 0.36 -18.14
C GLU A 375 4.95 0.51 -19.25
N ILE A 376 4.49 0.93 -20.43
CA ILE A 376 5.33 1.29 -21.57
C ILE A 376 5.35 2.81 -21.67
N ARG A 377 6.56 3.40 -21.47
CA ARG A 377 6.75 4.86 -21.51
C ARG A 377 7.62 5.32 -22.69
N ASP A 378 8.52 4.47 -23.14
CA ASP A 378 9.57 4.81 -24.10
C ASP A 378 9.55 3.87 -25.33
N PRO A 379 10.13 4.32 -26.47
CA PRO A 379 10.15 3.56 -27.71
C PRO A 379 10.84 2.21 -27.61
N GLU A 380 11.91 2.11 -26.84
CA GLU A 380 12.70 0.87 -26.78
C GLU A 380 11.94 -0.22 -26.02
N THR A 381 11.32 0.12 -24.89
CA THR A 381 10.44 -0.79 -24.14
C THR A 381 9.25 -1.22 -24.99
N ALA A 382 8.64 -0.28 -25.76
CA ALA A 382 7.52 -0.58 -26.65
C ALA A 382 7.92 -1.60 -27.73
N LYS A 383 9.05 -1.40 -28.41
CA LYS A 383 9.55 -2.30 -29.45
C LYS A 383 9.79 -3.71 -28.92
N ILE A 384 10.51 -3.83 -27.80
CA ILE A 384 10.80 -5.15 -27.22
C ILE A 384 9.55 -5.85 -26.71
N ALA A 385 8.59 -5.14 -26.12
CA ALA A 385 7.33 -5.73 -25.68
C ALA A 385 6.52 -6.30 -26.88
N VAL A 386 6.47 -5.56 -27.97
CA VAL A 386 5.81 -5.99 -29.22
C VAL A 386 6.54 -7.19 -29.85
N GLU A 387 7.87 -7.15 -29.95
CA GLU A 387 8.68 -8.26 -30.46
C GLU A 387 8.53 -9.51 -29.60
N SER A 388 8.48 -9.37 -28.27
CA SER A 388 8.26 -10.50 -27.36
C SER A 388 6.91 -11.17 -27.61
N ALA A 389 5.86 -10.38 -27.83
CA ALA A 389 4.54 -10.91 -28.16
C ALA A 389 4.50 -11.70 -29.49
N LEU A 390 5.39 -11.38 -30.43
CA LEU A 390 5.52 -12.11 -31.70
C LEU A 390 6.36 -13.37 -31.58
N THR A 391 7.26 -13.42 -30.59
CA THR A 391 8.23 -14.52 -30.44
C THR A 391 7.76 -15.59 -29.47
N GLY A 392 6.46 -15.71 -29.22
CA GLY A 392 5.89 -16.82 -28.46
C GLY A 392 5.53 -16.50 -27.00
N HIS A 393 5.52 -15.22 -26.59
CA HIS A 393 5.18 -14.82 -25.23
C HIS A 393 3.82 -14.12 -25.17
N ILE A 394 3.04 -14.37 -24.14
CA ILE A 394 1.92 -13.49 -23.80
C ILE A 394 2.44 -12.30 -23.00
N VAL A 395 2.19 -11.09 -23.48
CA VAL A 395 2.69 -9.85 -22.89
C VAL A 395 1.54 -8.99 -22.40
N PHE A 396 1.54 -8.66 -21.11
CA PHE A 396 0.62 -7.72 -20.50
C PHE A 396 1.32 -6.42 -20.17
N SER A 397 0.69 -5.28 -20.52
CA SER A 397 1.26 -3.98 -20.10
C SER A 397 0.18 -2.91 -20.02
N THR A 398 0.62 -1.70 -19.59
CA THR A 398 -0.25 -0.52 -19.59
C THR A 398 0.32 0.61 -20.42
N LEU A 399 -0.60 1.45 -20.91
CA LEU A 399 -0.32 2.73 -21.55
C LEU A 399 -1.12 3.86 -20.88
N HIS A 400 -0.75 5.08 -21.17
CA HIS A 400 -1.49 6.26 -20.76
C HIS A 400 -2.18 6.90 -21.97
N THR A 401 -3.33 6.36 -22.37
CA THR A 401 -4.25 6.96 -23.35
C THR A 401 -5.64 7.12 -22.72
N ASN A 402 -6.48 7.97 -23.30
CA ASN A 402 -7.80 8.26 -22.75
C ASN A 402 -8.82 7.17 -23.05
N ASN A 403 -8.64 6.41 -24.12
CA ASN A 403 -9.55 5.38 -24.61
C ASN A 403 -8.78 4.23 -25.28
N ALA A 404 -9.45 3.14 -25.60
CA ALA A 404 -8.84 1.95 -26.20
C ALA A 404 -8.34 2.21 -27.63
N ALA A 405 -9.01 3.07 -28.39
CA ALA A 405 -8.61 3.42 -29.76
C ALA A 405 -7.29 4.18 -29.83
N GLY A 406 -6.99 4.98 -28.80
CA GLY A 406 -5.74 5.74 -28.70
C GLY A 406 -4.49 4.88 -28.46
N VAL A 407 -4.64 3.59 -28.16
CA VAL A 407 -3.52 2.66 -27.95
C VAL A 407 -2.71 2.47 -29.22
N ILE A 408 -3.38 2.29 -30.37
CA ILE A 408 -2.72 2.04 -31.66
C ILE A 408 -1.90 3.25 -32.12
N PRO A 409 -2.45 4.47 -32.24
CA PRO A 409 -1.65 5.66 -32.55
C PRO A 409 -0.51 5.89 -31.56
N ARG A 410 -0.75 5.67 -30.26
CA ARG A 410 0.27 5.85 -29.23
C ARG A 410 1.47 4.91 -29.42
N LEU A 411 1.25 3.64 -29.78
CA LEU A 411 2.34 2.71 -30.08
C LEU A 411 3.10 3.12 -31.35
N ILE A 412 2.41 3.63 -32.35
CA ILE A 412 3.04 4.16 -33.57
C ILE A 412 3.90 5.41 -33.22
N ASP A 413 3.41 6.30 -32.37
CA ASP A 413 4.16 7.46 -31.87
C ASP A 413 5.39 7.05 -31.04
N LEU A 414 5.38 5.85 -30.45
CA LEU A 414 6.52 5.22 -29.79
C LEU A 414 7.41 4.44 -30.76
N ASP A 415 7.41 4.79 -32.06
CA ASP A 415 8.22 4.17 -33.10
C ASP A 415 8.00 2.66 -33.29
N VAL A 416 6.86 2.12 -32.86
CA VAL A 416 6.51 0.74 -33.18
C VAL A 416 6.05 0.67 -34.64
N ASN A 417 6.63 -0.25 -35.39
CA ASN A 417 6.26 -0.46 -36.77
C ASN A 417 4.80 -0.96 -36.87
N ALA A 418 3.94 -0.20 -37.57
CA ALA A 418 2.53 -0.53 -37.72
C ALA A 418 2.27 -1.93 -38.29
N LYS A 419 3.10 -2.40 -39.22
CA LYS A 419 2.97 -3.75 -39.81
C LYS A 419 3.27 -4.87 -38.80
N ILE A 420 4.18 -4.62 -37.87
CA ILE A 420 4.51 -5.56 -36.79
C ILE A 420 3.42 -5.54 -35.71
N LEU A 421 2.89 -4.35 -35.44
CA LEU A 421 1.82 -4.16 -34.47
C LEU A 421 0.54 -4.95 -34.80
N VAL A 422 0.18 -5.06 -36.06
CA VAL A 422 -0.96 -5.87 -36.54
C VAL A 422 -0.93 -7.29 -35.97
N SER A 423 0.22 -7.93 -36.00
CA SER A 423 0.33 -9.34 -35.59
C SER A 423 0.59 -9.52 -34.09
N ALA A 424 1.01 -8.47 -33.41
CA ALA A 424 1.35 -8.53 -31.99
C ALA A 424 0.20 -8.13 -31.06
N LEU A 425 -0.50 -7.03 -31.39
CA LEU A 425 -1.56 -6.48 -30.54
C LEU A 425 -2.84 -7.29 -30.65
N SER A 426 -3.20 -8.01 -29.61
CA SER A 426 -4.43 -8.80 -29.56
C SER A 426 -5.63 -8.00 -29.08
N LEU A 427 -5.45 -7.23 -28.00
CA LEU A 427 -6.55 -6.54 -27.33
C LEU A 427 -6.07 -5.24 -26.68
N SER A 428 -6.79 -4.16 -26.90
CA SER A 428 -6.65 -2.89 -26.21
C SER A 428 -7.85 -2.66 -25.32
N ILE A 429 -7.64 -2.45 -24.01
CA ILE A 429 -8.71 -2.24 -23.03
C ILE A 429 -8.53 -0.87 -22.40
N ALA A 430 -9.57 -0.06 -22.35
CA ALA A 430 -9.56 1.14 -21.52
C ALA A 430 -10.48 0.97 -20.31
N GLN A 431 -10.04 1.52 -19.18
CA GLN A 431 -10.69 1.30 -17.88
C GLN A 431 -10.84 2.59 -17.09
N ARG A 432 -11.98 2.75 -16.44
CA ARG A 432 -12.28 3.75 -15.42
C ARG A 432 -12.90 3.07 -14.21
N LEU A 433 -12.88 3.72 -13.05
CA LEU A 433 -13.57 3.26 -11.85
C LEU A 433 -14.64 4.26 -11.46
N VAL A 434 -15.83 3.74 -11.13
CA VAL A 434 -16.95 4.47 -10.54
C VAL A 434 -17.30 3.88 -9.18
N ARG A 435 -17.84 4.70 -8.27
CA ARG A 435 -18.32 4.21 -6.99
C ARG A 435 -19.64 3.47 -7.16
N VAL A 436 -19.80 2.41 -6.39
CA VAL A 436 -21.02 1.60 -6.36
C VAL A 436 -22.00 2.18 -5.34
N LEU A 437 -23.24 2.41 -5.74
CA LEU A 437 -24.31 2.86 -4.84
C LEU A 437 -24.50 1.85 -3.69
N CYS A 438 -24.62 2.37 -2.49
CA CYS A 438 -24.84 1.55 -1.31
C CYS A 438 -26.19 0.81 -1.41
N LYS A 439 -26.14 -0.51 -1.35
CA LYS A 439 -27.34 -1.36 -1.49
C LYS A 439 -28.38 -1.13 -0.38
N GLU A 440 -27.92 -0.72 0.81
CA GLU A 440 -28.76 -0.52 1.99
C GLU A 440 -29.59 0.77 1.93
N CYS A 441 -29.05 1.82 1.31
CA CYS A 441 -29.73 3.12 1.28
C CYS A 441 -30.05 3.62 -0.14
N ARG A 442 -29.79 2.80 -1.17
CA ARG A 442 -30.15 3.14 -2.54
C ARG A 442 -31.65 3.28 -2.71
N VAL A 443 -32.07 4.40 -3.30
CA VAL A 443 -33.48 4.70 -3.59
C VAL A 443 -33.63 5.14 -5.05
N GLU A 444 -34.79 4.84 -5.65
CA GLU A 444 -35.14 5.33 -6.98
C GLU A 444 -35.41 6.84 -6.89
N ARG A 445 -34.96 7.60 -7.89
CA ARG A 445 -35.20 9.03 -8.00
C ARG A 445 -35.89 9.41 -9.29
N PRO A 446 -36.59 10.54 -9.34
CA PRO A 446 -37.17 11.08 -10.57
C PRO A 446 -36.08 11.27 -11.64
N VAL A 447 -36.42 10.96 -12.87
CA VAL A 447 -35.59 11.15 -14.07
C VAL A 447 -35.90 12.51 -14.67
N LYS A 448 -34.87 13.32 -14.94
CA LYS A 448 -35.04 14.59 -15.65
C LYS A 448 -35.19 14.32 -17.15
N PRO A 449 -35.97 15.12 -17.87
CA PRO A 449 -36.18 14.93 -19.32
C PRO A 449 -34.87 14.91 -20.15
N GLU A 450 -33.89 15.72 -19.74
CA GLU A 450 -32.59 15.77 -20.39
C GLU A 450 -31.78 14.49 -20.17
N GLU A 451 -31.81 13.95 -18.95
CA GLU A 451 -31.17 12.67 -18.60
C GLU A 451 -31.80 11.52 -19.37
N GLU A 452 -33.13 11.50 -19.44
CA GLU A 452 -33.85 10.47 -20.19
C GLU A 452 -33.50 10.50 -21.68
N THR A 453 -33.48 11.67 -22.28
CA THR A 453 -33.13 11.86 -23.69
C THR A 453 -31.71 11.38 -23.97
N LEU A 454 -30.76 11.76 -23.13
CA LEU A 454 -29.35 11.36 -23.25
C LEU A 454 -29.17 9.84 -23.12
N LEU A 455 -29.72 9.25 -22.07
CA LEU A 455 -29.59 7.81 -21.82
C LEU A 455 -30.27 6.97 -22.90
N ARG A 456 -31.44 7.40 -23.39
CA ARG A 456 -32.13 6.73 -24.51
C ARG A 456 -31.33 6.83 -25.81
N LYS A 457 -30.71 7.99 -26.12
CA LYS A 457 -29.87 8.14 -27.31
C LYS A 457 -28.72 7.12 -27.29
N ILE A 458 -28.00 7.00 -26.15
CA ILE A 458 -26.87 6.07 -26.01
C ILE A 458 -27.35 4.61 -26.06
N LEU A 459 -28.41 4.27 -25.35
CA LEU A 459 -28.95 2.91 -25.32
C LEU A 459 -29.45 2.46 -26.71
N LYS A 460 -30.11 3.37 -27.45
CA LYS A 460 -30.56 3.11 -28.81
C LYS A 460 -29.38 2.90 -29.74
N GLY A 461 -28.35 3.75 -29.68
CA GLY A 461 -27.12 3.60 -30.46
C GLY A 461 -26.44 2.25 -30.25
N ALA A 462 -26.38 1.79 -28.98
CA ALA A 462 -25.88 0.46 -28.67
C ALA A 462 -26.74 -0.67 -29.27
N GLY A 463 -28.05 -0.54 -29.18
CA GLY A 463 -28.98 -1.49 -29.80
C GLY A 463 -28.88 -1.53 -31.31
N ASP A 464 -28.84 -0.38 -31.99
CA ASP A 464 -28.70 -0.25 -33.45
C ASP A 464 -27.36 -0.84 -33.95
N ALA A 465 -26.29 -0.77 -33.08
CA ALA A 465 -25.00 -1.42 -33.34
C ALA A 465 -24.99 -2.93 -33.05
N GLY A 466 -26.13 -3.53 -32.68
CA GLY A 466 -26.24 -4.95 -32.36
C GLY A 466 -25.58 -5.39 -31.06
N LYS A 467 -25.31 -4.46 -30.14
CA LYS A 467 -24.70 -4.76 -28.85
C LYS A 467 -25.72 -5.35 -27.86
N ASN A 468 -25.30 -6.29 -27.03
CA ASN A 468 -26.20 -7.09 -26.20
C ASN A 468 -26.63 -6.36 -24.92
N ILE A 469 -27.49 -5.35 -25.04
CA ILE A 469 -28.09 -4.67 -23.89
C ILE A 469 -29.00 -5.61 -23.06
N GLY A 470 -29.55 -6.66 -23.69
CA GLY A 470 -30.40 -7.65 -23.03
C GLY A 470 -29.69 -8.49 -21.98
N ALA A 471 -28.36 -8.60 -22.02
CA ALA A 471 -27.56 -9.27 -20.98
C ALA A 471 -27.74 -8.64 -19.60
N TYR A 472 -28.18 -7.39 -19.54
CA TYR A 472 -28.46 -6.65 -18.30
C TYR A 472 -29.96 -6.53 -17.99
N ASN A 473 -30.80 -7.34 -18.66
CA ASN A 473 -32.28 -7.24 -18.61
C ASN A 473 -32.81 -5.86 -19.00
N LEU A 474 -32.10 -5.14 -19.87
CA LEU A 474 -32.48 -3.84 -20.38
C LEU A 474 -33.13 -3.96 -21.76
N LYS A 475 -34.11 -3.09 -22.04
CA LYS A 475 -34.76 -2.92 -23.34
C LYS A 475 -34.76 -1.44 -23.71
N VAL A 476 -34.63 -1.12 -25.00
CA VAL A 476 -34.57 0.26 -25.48
C VAL A 476 -35.80 1.08 -25.04
N ASP A 477 -36.98 0.47 -25.08
CA ASP A 477 -38.26 1.16 -24.82
C ASP A 477 -38.77 1.04 -23.37
N GLN A 478 -38.00 0.43 -22.47
CA GLN A 478 -38.43 0.32 -21.07
C GLN A 478 -38.40 1.68 -20.35
N PRO A 479 -39.20 1.87 -19.29
CA PRO A 479 -39.09 3.03 -18.42
C PRO A 479 -37.70 3.15 -17.82
N ILE A 480 -37.09 4.32 -17.93
CA ILE A 480 -35.77 4.59 -17.31
C ILE A 480 -35.96 4.80 -15.81
N LYS A 481 -35.14 4.09 -15.05
CA LYS A 481 -35.06 4.21 -13.59
C LYS A 481 -33.66 4.67 -13.21
N LEU A 482 -33.57 5.73 -12.43
CA LEU A 482 -32.34 6.22 -11.89
C LEU A 482 -32.33 6.08 -10.37
N TYR A 483 -31.13 5.90 -9.82
CA TYR A 483 -30.94 5.67 -8.40
C TYR A 483 -29.99 6.69 -7.80
N THR A 484 -30.26 7.02 -6.53
CA THR A 484 -29.37 7.80 -5.67
C THR A 484 -29.27 7.10 -4.33
N ALA A 485 -28.28 7.48 -3.52
CA ALA A 485 -28.13 6.95 -2.18
C ALA A 485 -27.85 8.11 -1.22
N PRO A 486 -28.77 8.43 -0.29
CA PRO A 486 -28.62 9.57 0.62
C PRO A 486 -27.52 9.38 1.67
N GLY A 487 -27.06 8.14 1.86
CA GLY A 487 -26.10 7.78 2.89
C GLY A 487 -26.78 7.06 4.07
N CYS A 488 -26.09 6.12 4.66
CA CYS A 488 -26.48 5.40 5.87
C CYS A 488 -25.26 4.93 6.65
N HIS A 489 -25.47 4.33 7.81
CA HIS A 489 -24.39 3.82 8.66
C HIS A 489 -23.51 2.79 7.93
N ALA A 490 -24.10 1.89 7.10
CA ALA A 490 -23.36 0.85 6.37
C ALA A 490 -22.39 1.39 5.31
N CYS A 491 -22.59 2.61 4.83
CA CYS A 491 -21.70 3.30 3.89
C CYS A 491 -21.02 4.53 4.50
N SER A 492 -20.94 4.63 5.83
CA SER A 492 -20.39 5.79 6.55
C SER A 492 -20.95 7.13 6.02
N MET A 493 -22.24 7.20 5.78
CA MET A 493 -22.98 8.37 5.26
C MET A 493 -22.56 8.84 3.87
N THR A 494 -21.76 8.07 3.13
CA THR A 494 -21.25 8.47 1.80
C THR A 494 -22.25 8.23 0.66
N GLY A 495 -23.23 7.33 0.85
CA GLY A 495 -24.11 6.84 -0.21
C GLY A 495 -23.47 5.80 -1.12
N PHE A 496 -22.17 5.54 -0.99
CA PHE A 496 -21.41 4.63 -1.84
C PHE A 496 -20.67 3.58 -1.02
N LYS A 497 -20.42 2.41 -1.60
CA LYS A 497 -19.64 1.34 -0.98
C LYS A 497 -18.92 0.49 -2.02
N GLY A 498 -17.62 0.68 -2.12
CA GLY A 498 -16.76 0.03 -3.11
C GLY A 498 -16.77 0.72 -4.47
N ARG A 499 -16.00 0.16 -5.38
CA ARG A 499 -15.83 0.68 -6.75
C ARG A 499 -16.04 -0.44 -7.75
N MET A 500 -16.46 -0.10 -8.97
CA MET A 500 -16.62 -1.01 -10.10
C MET A 500 -15.97 -0.42 -11.34
N GLY A 501 -15.42 -1.28 -12.22
CA GLY A 501 -14.85 -0.85 -13.48
C GLY A 501 -15.92 -0.43 -14.48
N ILE A 502 -15.61 0.56 -15.30
CA ILE A 502 -16.23 0.81 -16.61
C ILE A 502 -15.17 0.49 -17.66
N PHE A 503 -15.55 -0.30 -18.63
CA PHE A 503 -14.63 -0.84 -19.61
C PHE A 503 -15.07 -0.53 -21.05
N GLU A 504 -14.11 -0.36 -21.92
CA GLU A 504 -14.26 -0.53 -23.36
C GLU A 504 -13.06 -1.31 -23.88
N ALA A 505 -13.22 -2.02 -24.97
CA ALA A 505 -12.11 -2.73 -25.58
C ALA A 505 -12.23 -2.77 -27.10
N ILE A 506 -11.08 -2.92 -27.75
CA ILE A 506 -10.94 -3.09 -29.19
C ILE A 506 -10.05 -4.31 -29.42
N MET A 507 -10.60 -5.31 -30.11
CA MET A 507 -9.83 -6.45 -30.62
C MET A 507 -9.12 -6.05 -31.91
N THR A 508 -7.92 -6.55 -32.12
CA THR A 508 -7.26 -6.48 -33.41
C THR A 508 -7.80 -7.63 -34.30
N ASP A 509 -9.01 -7.42 -34.84
CA ASP A 509 -9.63 -8.32 -35.80
C ASP A 509 -9.24 -7.95 -37.24
N GLU A 510 -9.67 -8.74 -38.23
CA GLU A 510 -9.33 -8.52 -39.65
C GLU A 510 -9.63 -7.10 -40.15
N GLU A 511 -10.66 -6.43 -39.63
CA GLU A 511 -11.02 -5.07 -40.05
C GLU A 511 -10.09 -4.03 -39.43
N ILE A 512 -9.69 -4.21 -38.17
CA ILE A 512 -8.71 -3.35 -37.48
C ILE A 512 -7.31 -3.60 -38.07
N GLU A 513 -6.93 -4.85 -38.34
CA GLU A 513 -5.66 -5.21 -38.99
C GLU A 513 -5.44 -4.49 -40.33
N LYS A 514 -6.50 -4.37 -41.14
CA LYS A 514 -6.44 -3.70 -42.44
C LYS A 514 -6.10 -2.22 -42.36
N ILE A 515 -6.51 -1.54 -41.29
CA ILE A 515 -6.32 -0.09 -41.14
C ILE A 515 -5.06 0.31 -40.41
N ILE A 516 -4.54 -0.51 -39.47
CA ILE A 516 -3.35 -0.18 -38.69
C ILE A 516 -2.16 0.29 -39.55
N PRO A 517 -1.81 -0.37 -40.70
CA PRO A 517 -0.70 0.06 -41.55
C PRO A 517 -0.86 1.45 -42.18
N SER A 518 -2.07 1.99 -42.23
CA SER A 518 -2.34 3.33 -42.77
C SER A 518 -2.25 4.44 -41.71
N ASN A 519 -1.84 4.12 -40.48
CA ASN A 519 -1.79 5.04 -39.34
C ASN A 519 -3.15 5.72 -39.09
N PRO A 520 -4.18 4.94 -38.71
CA PRO A 520 -5.55 5.44 -38.59
C PRO A 520 -5.71 6.39 -37.43
N SER A 521 -6.63 7.35 -37.56
CA SER A 521 -7.06 8.19 -36.46
C SER A 521 -7.88 7.41 -35.42
N GLU A 522 -7.91 7.88 -34.15
CA GLU A 522 -8.76 7.29 -33.10
C GLU A 522 -10.24 7.18 -33.57
N ARG A 523 -10.75 8.19 -34.30
CA ARG A 523 -12.13 8.22 -34.80
C ARG A 523 -12.38 7.12 -35.81
N GLU A 524 -11.43 6.85 -36.68
CA GLU A 524 -11.54 5.78 -37.67
C GLU A 524 -11.52 4.40 -37.01
N ILE A 525 -10.63 4.21 -36.02
CA ILE A 525 -10.55 2.98 -35.21
C ILE A 525 -11.87 2.74 -34.48
N LYS A 526 -12.41 3.75 -33.79
CA LYS A 526 -13.70 3.66 -33.07
C LYS A 526 -14.84 3.26 -34.00
N ARG A 527 -14.92 3.89 -35.17
CA ARG A 527 -15.97 3.62 -36.19
C ARG A 527 -15.96 2.15 -36.64
N ILE A 528 -14.77 1.58 -36.84
CA ILE A 528 -14.64 0.18 -37.26
C ILE A 528 -14.91 -0.76 -36.06
N ALA A 529 -14.30 -0.48 -34.90
CA ALA A 529 -14.46 -1.26 -33.70
C ALA A 529 -15.92 -1.34 -33.21
N ASN A 530 -16.75 -0.35 -33.50
CA ASN A 530 -18.16 -0.37 -33.12
C ASN A 530 -18.91 -1.61 -33.65
N LYS A 531 -18.45 -2.18 -34.77
CA LYS A 531 -19.01 -3.41 -35.35
C LYS A 531 -18.65 -4.68 -34.57
N GLN A 532 -17.67 -4.62 -33.69
CA GLN A 532 -17.27 -5.75 -32.84
C GLN A 532 -18.34 -6.09 -31.79
N GLY A 533 -19.32 -5.19 -31.59
CA GLY A 533 -20.41 -5.39 -30.63
C GLY A 533 -19.98 -5.42 -29.19
N ILE A 534 -18.82 -4.84 -28.84
CA ILE A 534 -18.32 -4.56 -27.49
C ILE A 534 -18.83 -3.17 -27.09
N PHE A 535 -19.25 -2.98 -25.85
CA PHE A 535 -19.64 -1.65 -25.38
C PHE A 535 -18.43 -0.70 -25.37
N ASN A 536 -18.67 0.55 -25.76
CA ASN A 536 -17.75 1.64 -25.46
C ASN A 536 -17.97 2.10 -24.00
N MET A 537 -17.12 3.00 -23.50
CA MET A 537 -17.21 3.46 -22.11
C MET A 537 -18.55 4.11 -21.75
N LYS A 538 -19.16 4.85 -22.68
CA LYS A 538 -20.46 5.49 -22.45
C LYS A 538 -21.56 4.47 -22.29
N GLU A 539 -21.58 3.50 -23.17
CA GLU A 539 -22.58 2.43 -23.20
C GLU A 539 -22.48 1.53 -21.97
N ASP A 540 -21.24 1.12 -21.60
CA ASP A 540 -21.00 0.34 -20.37
C ASP A 540 -21.39 1.13 -19.13
N GLY A 541 -21.07 2.44 -19.09
CA GLY A 541 -21.51 3.35 -18.03
C GLY A 541 -23.02 3.45 -17.92
N VAL A 542 -23.72 3.64 -19.04
CA VAL A 542 -25.19 3.75 -19.09
C VAL A 542 -25.86 2.45 -18.63
N VAL A 543 -25.37 1.31 -19.07
CA VAL A 543 -25.87 0.01 -18.63
C VAL A 543 -25.76 -0.13 -17.10
N LYS A 544 -24.65 0.30 -16.49
CA LYS A 544 -24.45 0.25 -15.04
C LYS A 544 -25.33 1.26 -14.27
N ILE A 545 -25.58 2.45 -14.86
CA ILE A 545 -26.55 3.41 -14.31
C ILE A 545 -27.95 2.79 -14.27
N LEU A 546 -28.40 2.26 -15.39
CA LEU A 546 -29.76 1.69 -15.53
C LEU A 546 -29.95 0.42 -14.70
N SER A 547 -28.88 -0.33 -14.45
CA SER A 547 -28.88 -1.47 -13.55
C SER A 547 -28.84 -1.06 -12.06
N GLY A 548 -28.79 0.25 -11.76
CA GLY A 548 -28.74 0.77 -10.39
C GLY A 548 -27.44 0.42 -9.65
N ILE A 549 -26.37 0.17 -10.36
CA ILE A 549 -25.04 -0.12 -9.78
C ILE A 549 -24.36 1.18 -9.34
N THR A 550 -24.46 2.21 -10.16
CA THR A 550 -23.86 3.53 -9.93
C THR A 550 -24.83 4.65 -10.29
N SER A 551 -24.47 5.89 -10.00
CA SER A 551 -25.30 7.03 -10.39
C SER A 551 -24.79 7.67 -11.70
N ILE A 552 -25.64 8.52 -12.31
CA ILE A 552 -25.28 9.22 -13.54
C ILE A 552 -24.13 10.21 -13.29
N GLU A 553 -24.12 10.86 -12.13
CA GLU A 553 -23.11 11.83 -11.73
C GLU A 553 -21.73 11.16 -11.59
N GLU A 554 -21.69 9.92 -11.08
CA GLU A 554 -20.45 9.14 -10.97
C GLU A 554 -19.88 8.81 -12.36
N VAL A 555 -20.72 8.38 -13.28
CA VAL A 555 -20.26 8.06 -14.63
C VAL A 555 -19.81 9.34 -15.35
N GLN A 556 -20.57 10.44 -15.26
CA GLN A 556 -20.21 11.72 -15.84
C GLN A 556 -18.90 12.32 -15.29
N SER A 557 -18.51 11.95 -14.06
CA SER A 557 -17.23 12.39 -13.48
C SER A 557 -16.00 11.77 -14.16
N VAL A 558 -16.17 10.66 -14.88
CA VAL A 558 -15.06 9.89 -15.48
C VAL A 558 -15.23 9.66 -16.98
N VAL A 559 -16.43 9.83 -17.51
CA VAL A 559 -16.76 9.64 -18.94
C VAL A 559 -17.69 10.78 -19.37
N ASP A 560 -17.33 11.47 -20.44
CA ASP A 560 -18.23 12.47 -21.05
C ASP A 560 -19.34 11.75 -21.84
N LEU A 561 -20.55 11.76 -21.30
CA LEU A 561 -21.72 11.15 -21.93
C LEU A 561 -22.26 11.98 -23.11
N THR A 562 -21.84 13.24 -23.25
CA THR A 562 -22.36 14.17 -24.28
C THR A 562 -21.50 14.22 -25.54
N GLU A 563 -20.25 13.79 -25.48
CA GLU A 563 -19.33 13.75 -26.62
C GLU A 563 -19.94 12.91 -27.77
N GLU A 564 -19.89 13.41 -28.99
CA GLU A 564 -20.29 12.64 -30.17
C GLU A 564 -19.13 11.75 -30.64
N ASP A 565 -19.42 10.46 -30.89
CA ASP A 565 -18.41 9.45 -31.30
C ASP A 565 -17.85 9.68 -32.70
#